data_e9c3101c485694817f879bc8389f1bc1
#
_entry.id   e9c3101c485694817f879bc8389f1bc1
#
_cell.length_a   1.000
_cell.length_b   1.000
_cell.length_c   1.000
_cell.angle_alpha   90.00
_cell.angle_beta   90.00
_cell.angle_gamma   90.00
#
_symmetry.space_group_name_H-M   'P 1'
#
loop_
_entity.id
_entity.type
_entity.pdbx_description
1 polymer ?
#
loop_
_entity_poly.entity_id
_entity_poly.type
_entity_poly.pdbx_seq_one_letter_code
_entity_poly.pdbx_strand_id
1 'polypeptide(L)'
;MRQTRKAFHPAKYYKGLTRKQKVLRQKEIEKHTDFTNKRAYKPFYTDTLIKTKPSSYTKEWNKLFPDAKSLDERAKATGVPKKFLEESFNRGMAAWRTGHRPGATQQQWGYARVSSFLLCGKTYHTTDSDLAKKAIKSSDSAKKWFSRCSNVKPGI
;
A
#
# COMPACT_ATOMS: atom_id res chain seq x y z
N MET A 1 33.52 2.62 25.03
CA MET A 1 32.28 3.00 24.32
C MET A 1 32.00 2.02 23.19
N ARG A 2 30.92 1.28 23.26
CA ARG A 2 30.47 0.45 22.14
C ARG A 2 30.04 1.40 21.03
N GLN A 3 30.77 1.46 19.91
CA GLN A 3 30.24 2.06 18.70
C GLN A 3 29.03 1.25 18.29
N THR A 4 27.84 1.81 18.46
CA THR A 4 26.62 1.25 17.87
C THR A 4 26.81 1.27 16.36
N ARG A 5 26.91 0.10 15.74
CA ARG A 5 26.93 -0.02 14.29
C ARG A 5 25.68 0.69 13.78
N LYS A 6 25.87 1.78 13.00
CA LYS A 6 24.76 2.44 12.31
C LYS A 6 24.04 1.37 11.48
N ALA A 7 22.75 1.20 11.74
CA ALA A 7 21.95 0.27 10.96
C ALA A 7 22.03 0.66 9.48
N PHE A 8 22.39 -0.30 8.63
CA PHE A 8 22.45 -0.09 7.19
C PHE A 8 21.01 -0.03 6.64
N HIS A 9 20.69 1.06 5.94
CA HIS A 9 19.45 1.20 5.22
C HIS A 9 19.69 1.26 3.71
N PRO A 10 18.88 0.57 2.88
CA PRO A 10 19.03 0.62 1.43
C PRO A 10 18.96 2.04 0.86
N ALA A 11 19.72 2.32 -0.17
CA ALA A 11 19.77 3.64 -0.83
C ALA A 11 18.37 4.11 -1.32
N LYS A 12 17.48 3.17 -1.67
CA LYS A 12 16.10 3.47 -2.07
C LYS A 12 15.29 4.22 -1.00
N TYR A 13 15.64 4.09 0.29
CA TYR A 13 14.96 4.78 1.39
C TYR A 13 15.24 6.29 1.40
N TYR A 14 16.28 6.73 0.71
CA TYR A 14 16.78 8.10 0.68
C TYR A 14 16.71 8.74 -0.70
N LYS A 15 16.23 8.02 -1.71
CA LYS A 15 16.21 8.48 -3.10
C LYS A 15 15.45 9.81 -3.25
N GLY A 16 16.07 10.78 -3.91
CA GLY A 16 15.49 12.08 -4.19
C GLY A 16 15.65 13.10 -3.06
N LEU A 17 16.21 12.73 -1.92
CA LEU A 17 16.46 13.63 -0.79
C LEU A 17 17.84 14.30 -0.88
N THR A 18 17.92 15.56 -0.43
CA THR A 18 19.20 16.25 -0.24
C THR A 18 19.97 15.62 0.92
N ARG A 19 21.25 15.94 1.04
CA ARG A 19 22.11 15.43 2.12
C ARG A 19 21.52 15.70 3.52
N LYS A 20 21.02 16.91 3.77
CA LYS A 20 20.38 17.28 5.04
C LYS A 20 19.09 16.50 5.27
N GLN A 21 18.28 16.34 4.23
CA GLN A 21 17.04 15.58 4.29
C GLN A 21 17.28 14.08 4.52
N LYS A 22 18.36 13.52 3.97
CA LYS A 22 18.76 12.12 4.24
C LYS A 22 19.09 11.88 5.70
N VAL A 23 19.76 12.83 6.36
CA VAL A 23 20.05 12.76 7.80
C VAL A 23 18.74 12.79 8.60
N LEU A 24 17.82 13.66 8.24
CA LEU A 24 16.50 13.73 8.87
C LEU A 24 15.71 12.42 8.68
N ARG A 25 15.70 11.89 7.47
CA ARG A 25 15.06 10.60 7.13
C ARG A 25 15.62 9.46 7.97
N GLN A 26 16.93 9.39 8.12
CA GLN A 26 17.58 8.37 8.95
C GLN A 26 17.11 8.45 10.40
N LYS A 27 17.03 9.66 10.96
CA LYS A 27 16.50 9.86 12.32
C LYS A 27 15.04 9.43 12.45
N GLU A 28 14.20 9.71 11.45
CA GLU A 28 12.81 9.26 11.42
C GLU A 28 12.70 7.74 11.39
N ILE A 29 13.49 7.07 10.56
CA ILE A 29 13.51 5.59 10.49
C ILE A 29 13.96 5.00 11.83
N GLU A 30 15.04 5.50 12.42
CA GLU A 30 15.56 5.01 13.70
C GLU A 30 14.57 5.21 14.85
N LYS A 31 13.88 6.35 14.88
CA LYS A 31 12.89 6.68 15.92
C LYS A 31 11.62 5.82 15.81
N HIS A 32 11.26 5.38 14.61
CA HIS A 32 10.03 4.64 14.32
C HIS A 32 10.28 3.20 13.89
N THR A 33 11.33 2.56 14.42
CA THR A 33 11.65 1.16 14.12
C THR A 33 10.66 0.16 14.70
N ASP A 34 9.91 0.53 15.73
CA ASP A 34 8.88 -0.33 16.31
C ASP A 34 7.56 -0.21 15.55
N PHE A 35 7.48 -0.90 14.41
CA PHE A 35 6.28 -0.98 13.60
C PHE A 35 5.25 -2.01 14.11
N THR A 36 5.50 -2.66 15.24
CA THR A 36 4.57 -3.60 15.85
C THR A 36 3.39 -2.87 16.50
N ASN A 37 3.60 -1.63 16.95
CA ASN A 37 2.57 -0.81 17.54
C ASN A 37 1.91 0.10 16.49
N LYS A 38 0.80 -0.36 15.92
CA LYS A 38 0.03 0.42 14.93
C LYS A 38 -0.45 1.79 15.42
N ARG A 39 -0.63 1.95 16.74
CA ARG A 39 -1.06 3.22 17.35
C ARG A 39 0.07 4.26 17.43
N ALA A 40 1.32 3.83 17.42
CA ALA A 40 2.48 4.71 17.48
C ALA A 40 2.95 5.19 16.09
N TYR A 41 2.31 4.71 15.00
CA TYR A 41 2.69 5.13 13.66
C TYR A 41 2.43 6.62 13.45
N LYS A 42 3.48 7.31 13.04
CA LYS A 42 3.40 8.71 12.58
C LYS A 42 3.96 8.80 11.16
N PRO A 43 3.31 9.52 10.24
CA PRO A 43 3.87 9.76 8.92
C PRO A 43 5.25 10.42 9.02
N PHE A 44 6.16 10.04 8.14
CA PHE A 44 7.47 10.69 8.07
C PHE A 44 7.34 12.05 7.41
N TYR A 45 7.88 13.08 8.03
CA TYR A 45 7.94 14.41 7.44
C TYR A 45 8.69 14.41 6.10
N THR A 46 9.75 13.60 5.97
CA THR A 46 10.52 13.47 4.72
C THR A 46 9.70 12.94 3.55
N ASP A 47 8.57 12.26 3.78
CA ASP A 47 7.66 11.84 2.71
C ASP A 47 6.94 13.03 2.06
N THR A 48 6.81 14.15 2.78
CA THR A 48 6.18 15.38 2.25
C THR A 48 7.12 16.19 1.36
N LEU A 49 8.42 15.95 1.42
CA LEU A 49 9.45 16.72 0.71
C LEU A 49 9.61 16.32 -0.76
N ILE A 50 9.08 15.17 -1.14
CA ILE A 50 9.18 14.65 -2.50
C ILE A 50 7.77 14.39 -3.04
N LYS A 51 7.49 14.95 -4.22
CA LYS A 51 6.27 14.62 -4.97
C LYS A 51 6.55 13.39 -5.82
N THR A 52 5.83 12.30 -5.54
CA THR A 52 5.85 11.11 -6.37
C THR A 52 4.59 11.04 -7.23
N LYS A 53 4.69 10.37 -8.37
CA LYS A 53 3.51 10.09 -9.19
C LYS A 53 2.63 9.07 -8.44
N PRO A 54 1.29 9.27 -8.40
CA PRO A 54 0.38 8.24 -7.89
C PRO A 54 0.56 6.93 -8.66
N SER A 55 0.30 5.80 -8.01
CA SER A 55 0.34 4.51 -8.69
C SER A 55 -0.67 4.49 -9.86
N SER A 56 -0.35 3.72 -10.91
CA SER A 56 -1.26 3.54 -12.05
C SER A 56 -2.61 2.96 -11.62
N TYR A 57 -2.61 2.07 -10.64
CA TYR A 57 -3.84 1.50 -10.09
C TYR A 57 -4.68 2.52 -9.32
N THR A 58 -4.05 3.42 -8.58
CA THR A 58 -4.76 4.52 -7.89
C THR A 58 -5.41 5.46 -8.91
N LYS A 59 -4.72 5.81 -9.99
CA LYS A 59 -5.27 6.64 -11.07
C LYS A 59 -6.45 5.96 -11.76
N GLU A 60 -6.31 4.69 -12.09
CA GLU A 60 -7.37 3.88 -12.72
C GLU A 60 -8.60 3.79 -11.82
N TRP A 61 -8.41 3.51 -10.53
CA TRP A 61 -9.49 3.47 -9.56
C TRP A 61 -10.23 4.80 -9.46
N ASN A 62 -9.51 5.92 -9.32
CA ASN A 62 -10.10 7.25 -9.23
C ASN A 62 -10.85 7.65 -10.50
N LYS A 63 -10.43 7.15 -11.66
CA LYS A 63 -11.12 7.36 -12.94
C LYS A 63 -12.45 6.62 -12.99
N LEU A 64 -12.48 5.38 -12.51
CA LEU A 64 -13.67 4.52 -12.54
C LEU A 64 -14.65 4.84 -11.39
N PHE A 65 -14.11 5.14 -10.21
CA PHE A 65 -14.88 5.36 -8.98
C PHE A 65 -14.38 6.61 -8.23
N PRO A 66 -14.61 7.80 -8.75
CA PRO A 66 -14.07 9.03 -8.16
C PRO A 66 -14.61 9.32 -6.75
N ASP A 67 -15.78 8.79 -6.41
CA ASP A 67 -16.45 9.00 -5.12
C ASP A 67 -16.17 7.90 -4.08
N ALA A 68 -15.58 6.78 -4.50
CA ALA A 68 -15.28 5.65 -3.62
C ALA A 68 -13.81 5.67 -3.18
N LYS A 69 -13.51 6.40 -2.10
CA LYS A 69 -12.14 6.59 -1.58
C LYS A 69 -11.83 5.71 -0.38
N SER A 70 -12.70 5.65 0.61
CA SER A 70 -12.53 4.81 1.80
C SER A 70 -12.72 3.32 1.49
N LEU A 71 -12.26 2.45 2.39
CA LEU A 71 -12.48 1.00 2.24
C LEU A 71 -13.96 0.64 2.27
N ASP A 72 -14.77 1.31 3.10
CA ASP A 72 -16.22 1.13 3.14
C ASP A 72 -16.89 1.47 1.80
N GLU A 73 -16.54 2.60 1.23
CA GLU A 73 -17.07 3.05 -0.06
C GLU A 73 -16.65 2.10 -1.20
N ARG A 74 -15.41 1.62 -1.17
CA ARG A 74 -14.90 0.64 -2.15
C ARG A 74 -15.59 -0.71 -2.02
N ALA A 75 -15.85 -1.16 -0.79
CA ALA A 75 -16.62 -2.38 -0.53
C ALA A 75 -18.04 -2.27 -1.09
N LYS A 76 -18.70 -1.15 -0.89
CA LYS A 76 -20.04 -0.89 -1.45
C LYS A 76 -20.04 -0.82 -2.98
N ALA A 77 -19.05 -0.16 -3.57
CA ALA A 77 -18.96 -0.01 -5.02
C ALA A 77 -18.70 -1.34 -5.75
N THR A 78 -17.98 -2.25 -5.11
CA THR A 78 -17.56 -3.53 -5.72
C THR A 78 -18.38 -4.73 -5.27
N GLY A 79 -18.98 -4.66 -4.10
CA GLY A 79 -19.62 -5.82 -3.46
C GLY A 79 -18.64 -6.79 -2.80
N VAL A 80 -17.37 -6.47 -2.76
CA VAL A 80 -16.34 -7.26 -2.05
C VAL A 80 -16.40 -6.94 -0.56
N PRO A 81 -16.50 -7.95 0.33
CA PRO A 81 -16.56 -7.68 1.76
C PRO A 81 -15.37 -6.88 2.27
N LYS A 82 -15.63 -5.88 3.09
CA LYS A 82 -14.62 -4.94 3.61
C LYS A 82 -13.43 -5.64 4.27
N LYS A 83 -13.64 -6.74 4.98
CA LYS A 83 -12.57 -7.49 5.66
C LYS A 83 -11.41 -7.90 4.73
N PHE A 84 -11.70 -8.22 3.48
CA PHE A 84 -10.67 -8.56 2.48
C PHE A 84 -9.92 -7.31 2.00
N LEU A 85 -10.60 -6.17 1.91
CA LEU A 85 -9.98 -4.89 1.58
C LEU A 85 -9.07 -4.40 2.72
N GLU A 86 -9.50 -4.57 3.96
CA GLU A 86 -8.69 -4.26 5.15
C GLU A 86 -7.41 -5.09 5.18
N GLU A 87 -7.51 -6.39 4.90
CA GLU A 87 -6.33 -7.27 4.86
C GLU A 87 -5.36 -6.86 3.74
N SER A 88 -5.86 -6.60 2.55
CA SER A 88 -5.04 -6.10 1.43
C SER A 88 -4.38 -4.76 1.79
N PHE A 89 -5.14 -3.84 2.39
CA PHE A 89 -4.64 -2.55 2.87
C PHE A 89 -3.52 -2.72 3.90
N ASN A 90 -3.71 -3.57 4.89
CA ASN A 90 -2.72 -3.86 5.94
C ASN A 90 -1.44 -4.47 5.35
N ARG A 91 -1.56 -5.36 4.38
CA ARG A 91 -0.42 -5.92 3.64
C ARG A 91 0.35 -4.84 2.87
N GLY A 92 -0.36 -3.88 2.29
CA GLY A 92 0.24 -2.72 1.61
C GLY A 92 1.01 -1.82 2.57
N MET A 93 0.44 -1.55 3.73
CA MET A 93 1.13 -0.81 4.79
C MET A 93 2.37 -1.57 5.31
N ALA A 94 2.28 -2.88 5.48
CA ALA A 94 3.41 -3.70 5.89
C ALA A 94 4.54 -3.69 4.84
N ALA A 95 4.20 -3.71 3.56
CA ALA A 95 5.18 -3.59 2.48
C ALA A 95 5.90 -2.23 2.50
N TRP A 96 5.19 -1.14 2.82
CA TRP A 96 5.82 0.17 2.99
C TRP A 96 6.86 0.17 4.13
N ARG A 97 6.57 -0.53 5.24
CA ARG A 97 7.49 -0.62 6.39
C ARG A 97 8.86 -1.18 6.01
N THR A 98 8.92 -2.05 5.02
CA THR A 98 10.16 -2.62 4.48
C THR A 98 10.69 -1.86 3.27
N GLY A 99 9.88 -1.02 2.65
CA GLY A 99 10.22 -0.26 1.45
C GLY A 99 10.73 1.16 1.69
N HIS A 100 10.17 1.88 2.66
CA HIS A 100 10.52 3.24 3.12
C HIS A 100 10.89 4.26 2.02
N ARG A 101 10.33 4.15 0.81
CA ARG A 101 10.64 5.09 -0.27
C ARG A 101 10.06 6.47 0.04
N PRO A 102 10.85 7.56 -0.05
CA PRO A 102 10.32 8.89 0.16
C PRO A 102 9.24 9.27 -0.85
N GLY A 103 8.28 10.08 -0.40
CA GLY A 103 7.25 10.65 -1.25
C GLY A 103 5.93 9.88 -1.28
N ALA A 104 5.84 8.74 -0.60
CA ALA A 104 4.59 8.00 -0.43
C ALA A 104 4.40 7.59 1.02
N THR A 105 3.20 7.81 1.55
CA THR A 105 2.84 7.40 2.91
C THR A 105 2.46 5.93 2.98
N GLN A 106 2.45 5.38 4.18
CA GLN A 106 2.02 4.00 4.43
C GLN A 106 0.59 3.76 3.95
N GLN A 107 -0.31 4.72 4.19
CA GLN A 107 -1.71 4.65 3.74
C GLN A 107 -1.82 4.68 2.22
N GLN A 108 -1.02 5.49 1.54
CA GLN A 108 -1.00 5.52 0.07
C GLN A 108 -0.61 4.16 -0.52
N TRP A 109 0.36 3.47 0.08
CA TRP A 109 0.71 2.10 -0.33
C TRP A 109 -0.43 1.12 -0.06
N GLY A 110 -1.11 1.25 1.07
CA GLY A 110 -2.29 0.46 1.40
C GLY A 110 -3.39 0.62 0.36
N TYR A 111 -3.77 1.84 0.03
CA TYR A 111 -4.81 2.12 -0.97
C TYR A 111 -4.40 1.73 -2.39
N ALA A 112 -3.14 1.93 -2.76
CA ALA A 112 -2.63 1.49 -4.06
C ALA A 112 -2.74 -0.03 -4.21
N ARG A 113 -2.43 -0.77 -3.17
CA ARG A 113 -2.56 -2.24 -3.16
C ARG A 113 -4.02 -2.68 -3.26
N VAL A 114 -4.93 -2.05 -2.52
CA VAL A 114 -6.37 -2.32 -2.63
C VAL A 114 -6.88 -2.03 -4.05
N SER A 115 -6.45 -0.93 -4.66
CA SER A 115 -6.80 -0.61 -6.04
C SER A 115 -6.32 -1.69 -7.01
N SER A 116 -5.08 -2.14 -6.88
CA SER A 116 -4.53 -3.25 -7.68
C SER A 116 -5.33 -4.55 -7.48
N PHE A 117 -5.69 -4.86 -6.24
CA PHE A 117 -6.48 -6.04 -5.91
C PHE A 117 -7.88 -6.00 -6.55
N LEU A 118 -8.59 -4.88 -6.41
CA LEU A 118 -9.94 -4.73 -6.94
C LEU A 118 -10.00 -4.61 -8.48
N LEU A 119 -8.96 -4.05 -9.09
CA LEU A 119 -8.89 -3.84 -10.54
C LEU A 119 -8.25 -5.02 -11.31
N CYS A 120 -8.19 -6.19 -10.71
CA CYS A 120 -7.56 -7.37 -11.32
C CYS A 120 -6.08 -7.17 -11.67
N GLY A 121 -5.41 -6.33 -10.90
CA GLY A 121 -4.01 -6.01 -11.10
C GLY A 121 -3.06 -7.10 -10.57
N LYS A 122 -1.79 -6.73 -10.46
CA LYS A 122 -0.73 -7.65 -10.06
C LYS A 122 -1.01 -8.35 -8.73
N THR A 123 -1.50 -7.62 -7.71
CA THR A 123 -1.73 -8.20 -6.39
C THR A 123 -2.87 -9.21 -6.38
N TYR A 124 -3.92 -9.01 -7.18
CA TYR A 124 -4.98 -9.98 -7.36
C TYR A 124 -4.45 -11.34 -7.84
N HIS A 125 -3.52 -11.33 -8.79
CA HIS A 125 -2.97 -12.55 -9.37
C HIS A 125 -1.83 -13.17 -8.55
N THR A 126 -1.25 -12.45 -7.64
CA THR A 126 -0.06 -12.87 -6.87
C THR A 126 -0.28 -12.83 -5.36
N THR A 127 0.10 -11.75 -4.71
CA THR A 127 0.18 -11.63 -3.25
C THR A 127 -1.17 -11.59 -2.54
N ASP A 128 -2.26 -11.21 -3.20
CA ASP A 128 -3.62 -11.18 -2.66
C ASP A 128 -4.54 -12.23 -3.31
N SER A 129 -3.99 -13.17 -4.07
CA SER A 129 -4.77 -14.24 -4.71
C SER A 129 -5.53 -15.12 -3.71
N ASP A 130 -4.97 -15.32 -2.52
CA ASP A 130 -5.64 -16.01 -1.41
C ASP A 130 -6.88 -15.26 -0.93
N LEU A 131 -6.81 -13.94 -0.84
CA LEU A 131 -7.95 -13.10 -0.46
C LEU A 131 -9.06 -13.14 -1.52
N ALA A 132 -8.68 -13.09 -2.80
CA ALA A 132 -9.63 -13.21 -3.90
C ALA A 132 -10.39 -14.53 -3.86
N LYS A 133 -9.69 -15.64 -3.67
CA LYS A 133 -10.30 -16.98 -3.55
C LYS A 133 -11.26 -17.07 -2.37
N LYS A 134 -10.89 -16.55 -1.21
CA LYS A 134 -11.72 -16.52 -0.01
C LYS A 134 -12.95 -15.64 -0.21
N ALA A 135 -12.80 -14.47 -0.83
CA ALA A 135 -13.89 -13.56 -1.12
C ALA A 135 -14.91 -14.20 -2.09
N ILE A 136 -14.44 -14.82 -3.15
CA ILE A 136 -15.28 -15.51 -4.14
C ILE A 136 -16.07 -16.65 -3.49
N LYS A 137 -15.49 -17.40 -2.56
CA LYS A 137 -16.17 -18.48 -1.84
C LYS A 137 -17.21 -17.96 -0.85
N SER A 138 -16.98 -16.81 -0.22
CA SER A 138 -17.81 -16.31 0.89
C SER A 138 -18.89 -15.32 0.47
N SER A 139 -18.85 -14.79 -0.75
CA SER A 139 -19.74 -13.72 -1.20
C SER A 139 -20.04 -13.82 -2.69
N ASP A 140 -21.33 -13.90 -3.02
CA ASP A 140 -21.78 -13.92 -4.43
C ASP A 140 -21.50 -12.60 -5.15
N SER A 141 -21.61 -11.48 -4.43
CA SER A 141 -21.26 -10.17 -4.98
C SER A 141 -19.76 -10.05 -5.30
N ALA A 142 -18.90 -10.60 -4.45
CA ALA A 142 -17.47 -10.67 -4.72
C ALA A 142 -17.15 -11.59 -5.91
N LYS A 143 -17.82 -12.74 -6.00
CA LYS A 143 -17.71 -13.64 -7.14
C LYS A 143 -18.09 -12.95 -8.45
N LYS A 144 -19.18 -12.19 -8.44
CA LYS A 144 -19.61 -11.40 -9.59
C LYS A 144 -18.59 -10.32 -9.95
N TRP A 145 -18.08 -9.61 -8.96
CA TRP A 145 -17.05 -8.58 -9.19
C TRP A 145 -15.78 -9.16 -9.82
N PHE A 146 -15.24 -10.21 -9.23
CA PHE A 146 -13.98 -10.83 -9.69
C PHE A 146 -14.13 -11.72 -10.92
N SER A 147 -15.35 -12.01 -11.38
CA SER A 147 -15.55 -12.76 -12.63
C SER A 147 -14.91 -12.09 -13.85
N ARG A 148 -14.82 -10.77 -13.85
CA ARG A 148 -14.12 -9.98 -14.89
C ARG A 148 -12.61 -10.18 -14.91
N CYS A 149 -12.02 -10.68 -13.83
CA CYS A 149 -10.57 -10.79 -13.68
C CYS A 149 -9.98 -11.97 -14.47
N SER A 150 -10.77 -12.96 -14.82
CA SER A 150 -10.30 -14.14 -15.59
C SER A 150 -9.72 -13.78 -16.96
N ASN A 151 -10.18 -12.67 -17.56
CA ASN A 151 -9.76 -12.21 -18.87
C ASN A 151 -8.71 -11.07 -18.84
N VAL A 152 -8.29 -10.65 -17.63
CA VAL A 152 -7.31 -9.58 -17.46
C VAL A 152 -5.93 -10.19 -17.21
N LYS A 153 -4.97 -9.89 -18.08
CA LYS A 153 -3.58 -10.31 -17.88
C LYS A 153 -2.98 -9.55 -16.67
N PRO A 154 -2.21 -10.24 -15.81
CA PRO A 154 -1.57 -9.58 -14.68
C PRO A 154 -0.55 -8.55 -15.17
N GLY A 155 -0.73 -7.36 -14.68
CA GLY A 155 0.27 -6.34 -14.52
C GLY A 155 0.89 -5.74 -15.77
N ILE A 156 0.59 -4.56 -15.96
CA ILE A 156 1.49 -3.65 -16.64
C ILE A 156 2.07 -2.72 -15.59
#